data_4d5eb6a6605d9d8d8e13eb47f8a96ffa
#
_entry.id   4d5eb6a6605d9d8d8e13eb47f8a96ffa
#
_cell.length_a   1.000
_cell.length_b   1.000
_cell.length_c   1.000
_cell.angle_alpha   90.00
_cell.angle_beta   90.00
_cell.angle_gamma   90.00
#
_symmetry.space_group_name_H-M   'P 1'
#
loop_
_entity.id
_entity.type
_entity.pdbx_description
1 polymer ?
#
loop_
_entity_poly.entity_id
_entity_poly.type
_entity_poly.pdbx_seq_one_letter_code
_entity_poly.pdbx_strand_id
1 'polypeptide(L)'
;MPQFSVNTHRFDPYRNFKFKIKIDGQYVAGLSKCSALKKSTEMTEWWGDVDYATSRKLPGKTKYEAITLEAGVTHDTTFEDWAHKVNNIQGAAAMSLKGFRKDITIDVFNLQGKKVLSYIVHRCWVSEYQALPELDVSANAVMIQHIKLENEGWERDTAVTEPTEN
;
A
#
# COMPACT_ATOMS: atom_id res chain seq x y z
N MET A 1 24.53 3.10 -9.80
CA MET A 1 24.98 4.47 -9.64
C MET A 1 23.81 5.35 -9.34
N PRO A 2 23.86 6.18 -8.31
CA PRO A 2 22.83 7.19 -8.16
C PRO A 2 22.87 8.12 -9.37
N GLN A 3 21.76 8.20 -10.08
CA GLN A 3 21.63 9.19 -11.14
C GLN A 3 21.29 10.53 -10.50
N PHE A 4 22.17 11.48 -10.71
CA PHE A 4 21.90 12.85 -10.30
C PHE A 4 21.01 13.50 -11.36
N SER A 5 20.12 14.36 -10.93
CA SER A 5 19.36 15.21 -11.83
C SER A 5 20.30 16.09 -12.66
N VAL A 6 19.78 16.77 -13.68
CA VAL A 6 20.53 17.66 -14.58
C VAL A 6 21.46 18.63 -13.83
N ASN A 7 21.13 18.93 -12.59
CA ASN A 7 22.04 19.63 -11.69
C ASN A 7 22.90 18.60 -10.96
N THR A 8 24.07 18.32 -11.48
CA THR A 8 25.03 17.30 -10.99
C THR A 8 25.43 17.43 -9.52
N HIS A 9 25.05 18.51 -8.88
CA HIS A 9 25.35 18.80 -7.48
C HIS A 9 24.16 18.66 -6.55
N ARG A 10 23.01 18.25 -7.05
CA ARG A 10 21.78 18.19 -6.26
C ARG A 10 21.13 16.81 -6.36
N PHE A 11 20.96 16.18 -5.22
CA PHE A 11 20.19 14.95 -5.06
C PHE A 11 19.01 15.23 -4.15
N ASP A 12 17.81 15.22 -4.71
CA ASP A 12 16.57 15.43 -3.96
C ASP A 12 15.78 14.12 -3.89
N PRO A 13 15.31 13.72 -2.71
CA PRO A 13 14.39 12.61 -2.60
C PRO A 13 13.03 12.96 -3.20
N TYR A 14 12.30 11.95 -3.63
CA TYR A 14 10.95 12.14 -4.15
C TYR A 14 10.00 12.60 -3.05
N ARG A 15 9.07 13.46 -3.42
CA ARG A 15 8.03 13.95 -2.51
C ARG A 15 6.84 13.00 -2.51
N ASN A 16 6.17 12.88 -1.38
CA ASN A 16 5.12 11.89 -1.14
C ASN A 16 3.69 12.36 -1.44
N PHE A 17 3.48 13.51 -2.07
CA PHE A 17 2.15 14.06 -2.26
C PHE A 17 1.46 13.67 -3.57
N LYS A 18 2.19 13.15 -4.53
CA LYS A 18 1.63 12.68 -5.81
C LYS A 18 1.78 11.18 -5.95
N PHE A 19 0.68 10.48 -5.73
CA PHE A 19 0.62 9.05 -5.92
C PHE A 19 -0.75 8.64 -6.46
N LYS A 20 -0.80 7.50 -7.11
CA LYS A 20 -2.04 6.86 -7.56
C LYS A 20 -1.98 5.38 -7.29
N ILE A 21 -3.12 4.78 -7.02
CA ILE A 21 -3.24 3.34 -6.82
C ILE A 21 -4.12 2.75 -7.90
N LYS A 22 -3.61 1.71 -8.52
CA LYS A 22 -4.30 0.96 -9.56
C LYS A 22 -4.79 -0.36 -8.98
N ILE A 23 -6.08 -0.62 -9.14
CA ILE A 23 -6.74 -1.87 -8.77
C ILE A 23 -7.42 -2.41 -10.01
N ASP A 24 -7.16 -3.68 -10.38
CA ASP A 24 -7.69 -4.31 -11.60
C ASP A 24 -7.41 -3.50 -12.89
N GLY A 25 -6.25 -2.88 -12.96
CA GLY A 25 -5.85 -2.10 -14.13
C GLY A 25 -6.44 -0.69 -14.21
N GLN A 26 -7.23 -0.27 -13.22
CA GLN A 26 -7.84 1.06 -13.18
C GLN A 26 -7.39 1.84 -11.94
N TYR A 27 -7.12 3.12 -12.13
CA TYR A 27 -6.78 4.00 -11.03
C TYR A 27 -8.00 4.32 -10.17
N VAL A 28 -7.83 4.25 -8.86
CA VAL A 28 -8.88 4.62 -7.90
C VAL A 28 -8.96 6.14 -7.81
N ALA A 29 -10.15 6.66 -7.99
CA ALA A 29 -10.41 8.09 -7.89
C ALA A 29 -10.58 8.55 -6.44
N GLY A 30 -10.17 9.78 -6.14
CA GLY A 30 -10.42 10.41 -4.85
C GLY A 30 -9.60 9.87 -3.68
N LEU A 31 -8.55 9.13 -3.98
CA LEU A 31 -7.65 8.59 -2.94
C LEU A 31 -6.86 9.70 -2.28
N SER A 32 -6.92 9.80 -0.96
CA SER A 32 -6.27 10.86 -0.19
C SER A 32 -5.06 10.39 0.59
N LYS A 33 -5.01 9.13 0.97
CA LYS A 33 -3.95 8.59 1.81
C LYS A 33 -3.70 7.11 1.55
N CYS A 34 -2.44 6.73 1.60
CA CYS A 34 -1.99 5.36 1.61
C CYS A 34 -0.98 5.20 2.74
N SER A 35 -1.13 4.18 3.57
CA SER A 35 -0.16 3.91 4.63
C SER A 35 1.17 3.40 4.07
N ALA A 36 2.19 3.34 4.92
CA ALA A 36 3.53 2.91 4.51
C ALA A 36 3.55 1.44 4.07
N LEU A 37 4.38 1.14 3.08
CA LEU A 37 4.79 -0.22 2.77
C LEU A 37 5.91 -0.62 3.74
N LYS A 38 5.63 -1.56 4.61
CA LYS A 38 6.55 -1.99 5.65
C LYS A 38 6.58 -3.49 5.78
N LYS A 39 7.77 -4.04 5.88
CA LYS A 39 7.97 -5.43 6.27
C LYS A 39 8.87 -5.50 7.48
N SER A 40 8.63 -6.46 8.35
CA SER A 40 9.46 -6.73 9.51
C SER A 40 9.84 -8.20 9.55
N THR A 41 11.06 -8.46 9.98
CA THR A 41 11.57 -9.82 10.16
C THR A 41 11.88 -10.00 11.63
N GLU A 42 11.32 -11.05 12.22
CA GLU A 42 11.62 -11.40 13.59
C GLU A 42 13.08 -11.80 13.73
N MET A 43 13.67 -11.46 14.86
CA MET A 43 15.03 -11.81 15.18
C MET A 43 15.05 -12.93 16.21
N THR A 44 15.82 -13.98 15.96
CA THR A 44 16.08 -15.04 16.93
C THR A 44 17.52 -14.92 17.42
N GLU A 45 17.69 -14.89 18.73
CA GLU A 45 19.02 -14.90 19.35
C GLU A 45 19.43 -16.34 19.63
N TRP A 46 20.68 -16.65 19.30
CA TRP A 46 21.30 -17.95 19.59
C TRP A 46 22.64 -17.75 20.28
N TRP A 47 22.85 -18.50 21.36
CA TRP A 47 24.08 -18.52 22.14
C TRP A 47 24.80 -19.84 21.86
N GLY A 48 25.92 -19.77 21.17
CA GLY A 48 26.76 -20.96 20.94
C GLY A 48 27.66 -21.27 22.14
N ASP A 49 28.03 -22.53 22.29
CA ASP A 49 28.86 -22.99 23.41
C ASP A 49 30.24 -22.35 23.46
N VAL A 50 30.68 -21.71 22.40
CA VAL A 50 32.04 -21.16 22.27
C VAL A 50 32.10 -19.64 22.40
N ASP A 51 30.97 -18.96 22.29
CA ASP A 51 30.90 -17.50 22.29
C ASP A 51 30.10 -16.96 23.48
N TYR A 52 30.74 -16.91 24.63
CA TYR A 52 30.07 -16.43 25.86
C TYR A 52 29.85 -14.91 25.90
N ALA A 53 30.42 -14.14 24.98
CA ALA A 53 30.40 -12.69 25.08
C ALA A 53 29.32 -12.02 24.22
N THR A 54 28.88 -12.66 23.12
CA THR A 54 27.89 -12.08 22.20
C THR A 54 26.93 -13.13 21.67
N SER A 55 25.63 -12.79 21.66
CA SER A 55 24.63 -13.61 21.00
C SER A 55 24.71 -13.44 19.48
N ARG A 56 24.41 -14.50 18.76
CA ARG A 56 24.21 -14.45 17.31
C ARG A 56 22.76 -14.17 17.02
N LYS A 57 22.51 -13.22 16.14
CA LYS A 57 21.19 -12.83 15.71
C LYS A 57 20.85 -13.47 14.38
N LEU A 58 19.79 -14.27 14.34
CA LEU A 58 19.32 -14.96 13.15
C LEU A 58 17.99 -14.39 12.70
N PRO A 59 17.74 -14.25 11.39
CA PRO A 59 16.43 -13.86 10.90
C PRO A 59 15.40 -14.98 11.13
N GLY A 60 14.26 -14.60 11.67
CA GLY A 60 13.10 -15.48 11.85
C GLY A 60 12.07 -15.25 10.74
N LYS A 61 10.80 -15.22 11.13
CA LYS A 61 9.68 -15.01 10.20
C LYS A 61 9.62 -13.56 9.74
N THR A 62 9.32 -13.37 8.46
CA THR A 62 9.06 -12.06 7.87
C THR A 62 7.56 -11.83 7.76
N LYS A 63 7.11 -10.66 8.19
CA LYS A 63 5.73 -10.23 8.12
C LYS A 63 5.63 -8.95 7.29
N TYR A 64 4.68 -8.92 6.37
CA TYR A 64 4.30 -7.73 5.62
C TYR A 64 3.14 -7.05 6.32
N GLU A 65 3.29 -5.78 6.67
CA GLU A 65 2.27 -5.01 7.37
C GLU A 65 1.09 -4.70 6.45
N ALA A 66 -0.09 -4.63 7.05
CA ALA A 66 -1.29 -4.25 6.33
C ALA A 66 -1.20 -2.80 5.81
N ILE A 67 -1.86 -2.55 4.69
CA ILE A 67 -1.91 -1.24 4.04
C ILE A 67 -3.30 -0.67 4.22
N THR A 68 -3.40 0.57 4.69
CA THR A 68 -4.66 1.29 4.80
C THR A 68 -4.76 2.34 3.70
N LEU A 69 -5.86 2.31 2.95
CA LEU A 69 -6.18 3.30 1.92
C LEU A 69 -7.37 4.14 2.38
N GLU A 70 -7.26 5.45 2.23
CA GLU A 70 -8.32 6.39 2.54
C GLU A 70 -8.74 7.15 1.29
N ALA A 71 -10.04 7.28 1.09
CA ALA A 71 -10.62 8.03 -0.01
C ALA A 71 -11.85 8.80 0.45
N GLY A 72 -12.13 9.93 -0.21
CA GLY A 72 -13.39 10.66 0.00
C GLY A 72 -14.59 9.78 -0.34
N VAL A 73 -15.66 9.87 0.46
CA VAL A 73 -16.90 9.15 0.17
C VAL A 73 -17.57 9.77 -1.05
N THR A 74 -17.77 8.95 -2.08
CA THR A 74 -18.44 9.32 -3.32
C THR A 74 -19.40 8.21 -3.73
N HIS A 75 -19.98 8.31 -4.93
CA HIS A 75 -20.78 7.22 -5.49
C HIS A 75 -19.94 6.09 -6.11
N ASP A 76 -18.61 6.19 -6.03
CA ASP A 76 -17.73 5.10 -6.44
C ASP A 76 -17.78 3.96 -5.41
N THR A 77 -18.18 2.79 -5.86
CA THR A 77 -18.37 1.60 -5.03
C THR A 77 -17.21 0.62 -5.09
N THR A 78 -16.05 1.02 -5.63
CA THR A 78 -14.91 0.12 -5.84
C THR A 78 -14.47 -0.56 -4.55
N PHE A 79 -14.34 0.19 -3.46
CA PHE A 79 -13.94 -0.36 -2.16
C PHE A 79 -15.02 -1.24 -1.56
N GLU A 80 -16.25 -0.80 -1.63
CA GLU A 80 -17.42 -1.54 -1.14
C GLU A 80 -17.59 -2.88 -1.84
N ASP A 81 -17.53 -2.88 -3.16
CA ASP A 81 -17.65 -4.09 -3.97
C ASP A 81 -16.56 -5.10 -3.65
N TRP A 82 -15.34 -4.62 -3.45
CA TRP A 82 -14.22 -5.48 -3.07
C TRP A 82 -14.41 -6.08 -1.67
N ALA A 83 -14.81 -5.26 -0.70
CA ALA A 83 -15.08 -5.72 0.66
C ALA A 83 -16.19 -6.77 0.70
N HIS A 84 -17.24 -6.61 -0.09
CA HIS A 84 -18.35 -7.56 -0.17
C HIS A 84 -17.98 -8.89 -0.80
N LYS A 85 -16.90 -8.98 -1.56
CA LYS A 85 -16.40 -10.27 -2.07
C LYS A 85 -15.86 -11.17 -0.95
N VAL A 86 -15.38 -10.57 0.13
CA VAL A 86 -14.90 -11.32 1.30
C VAL A 86 -16.06 -11.73 2.20
N ASN A 87 -16.98 -10.80 2.46
CA ASN A 87 -18.18 -11.05 3.28
C ASN A 87 -19.32 -10.17 2.82
N ASN A 88 -20.45 -10.77 2.50
CA ASN A 88 -21.63 -10.06 2.05
C ASN A 88 -22.84 -10.44 2.90
N ILE A 89 -23.61 -9.42 3.29
CA ILE A 89 -24.86 -9.59 4.06
C ILE A 89 -25.91 -10.44 3.33
N GLN A 90 -25.84 -10.50 2.00
CA GLN A 90 -26.74 -11.33 1.18
C GLN A 90 -26.46 -12.84 1.28
N GLY A 91 -25.40 -13.21 1.99
CA GLY A 91 -25.06 -14.61 2.27
C GLY A 91 -23.89 -15.15 1.45
N ALA A 92 -23.60 -16.41 1.68
CA ALA A 92 -22.42 -17.08 1.11
C ALA A 92 -22.41 -17.11 -0.43
N ALA A 93 -23.55 -17.16 -1.06
CA ALA A 93 -23.66 -17.18 -2.53
C ALA A 93 -23.19 -15.88 -3.19
N ALA A 94 -23.20 -14.75 -2.47
CA ALA A 94 -22.76 -13.46 -2.96
C ALA A 94 -21.24 -13.24 -2.73
N MET A 95 -20.58 -14.12 -2.00
CA MET A 95 -19.12 -14.05 -1.77
C MET A 95 -18.37 -14.71 -2.92
N SER A 96 -17.18 -14.22 -3.20
CA SER A 96 -16.32 -14.78 -4.26
C SER A 96 -14.98 -15.20 -3.68
N LEU A 97 -14.80 -16.49 -3.47
CA LEU A 97 -13.50 -17.04 -3.05
C LEU A 97 -12.43 -16.90 -4.11
N LYS A 98 -12.83 -16.78 -5.37
CA LYS A 98 -11.91 -16.69 -6.51
C LYS A 98 -11.46 -15.25 -6.78
N GLY A 99 -12.29 -14.26 -6.50
CA GLY A 99 -12.05 -12.87 -6.91
C GLY A 99 -11.76 -11.89 -5.78
N PHE A 100 -11.67 -12.34 -4.52
CA PHE A 100 -11.46 -11.42 -3.42
C PHE A 100 -9.99 -10.96 -3.27
N ARG A 101 -9.03 -11.77 -3.74
CA ARG A 101 -7.62 -11.39 -3.77
C ARG A 101 -7.29 -10.67 -5.06
N LYS A 102 -6.66 -9.51 -4.93
CA LYS A 102 -6.26 -8.68 -6.06
C LYS A 102 -4.85 -8.14 -5.84
N ASP A 103 -4.11 -8.00 -6.93
CA ASP A 103 -2.86 -7.27 -6.91
C ASP A 103 -3.16 -5.79 -7.10
N ILE A 104 -2.47 -4.95 -6.32
CA ILE A 104 -2.54 -3.50 -6.49
C ILE A 104 -1.19 -2.96 -6.89
N THR A 105 -1.20 -1.85 -7.60
CA THR A 105 0.00 -1.13 -8.00
C THR A 105 -0.04 0.28 -7.42
N ILE A 106 1.02 0.65 -6.73
CA ILE A 106 1.17 1.99 -6.15
C ILE A 106 2.19 2.75 -7.00
N ASP A 107 1.73 3.79 -7.67
CA ASP A 107 2.54 4.63 -8.54
C ASP A 107 2.82 5.97 -7.87
N VAL A 108 4.07 6.36 -7.81
CA VAL A 108 4.51 7.66 -7.30
C VAL A 108 4.96 8.52 -8.48
N PHE A 109 4.52 9.77 -8.49
CA PHE A 109 4.80 10.72 -9.57
C PHE A 109 5.65 11.89 -9.06
N ASN A 110 6.48 12.43 -9.95
CA ASN A 110 7.25 13.64 -9.66
C ASN A 110 6.39 14.91 -9.87
N LEU A 111 7.00 16.08 -9.67
CA LEU A 111 6.31 17.36 -9.86
C LEU A 111 5.82 17.58 -11.29
N GLN A 112 6.47 16.98 -12.27
CA GLN A 112 6.07 17.07 -13.69
C GLN A 112 4.96 16.08 -14.05
N GLY A 113 4.52 15.24 -13.12
CA GLY A 113 3.49 14.23 -13.36
C GLY A 113 4.00 12.96 -14.05
N LYS A 114 5.31 12.74 -14.10
CA LYS A 114 5.89 11.51 -14.64
C LYS A 114 6.05 10.47 -13.54
N LYS A 115 5.74 9.22 -13.85
CA LYS A 115 5.92 8.10 -12.92
C LYS A 115 7.40 7.89 -12.63
N VAL A 116 7.78 7.90 -11.36
CA VAL A 116 9.17 7.72 -10.92
C VAL A 116 9.40 6.44 -10.15
N LEU A 117 8.39 5.98 -9.43
CA LEU A 117 8.42 4.73 -8.68
C LEU A 117 7.10 3.98 -8.86
N SER A 118 7.18 2.66 -8.86
CA SER A 118 6.00 1.80 -8.85
C SER A 118 6.28 0.60 -7.96
N TYR A 119 5.31 0.25 -7.13
CA TYR A 119 5.35 -0.94 -6.30
C TYR A 119 4.13 -1.81 -6.59
N ILE A 120 4.36 -3.10 -6.75
CA ILE A 120 3.32 -4.10 -6.93
C ILE A 120 3.13 -4.81 -5.61
N VAL A 121 1.90 -4.80 -5.09
CA VAL A 121 1.52 -5.47 -3.85
C VAL A 121 0.66 -6.68 -4.21
N HIS A 122 1.12 -7.85 -3.81
CA HIS A 122 0.54 -9.12 -4.23
C HIS A 122 -0.55 -9.62 -3.30
N ARG A 123 -1.60 -10.14 -3.90
CA ARG A 123 -2.67 -10.88 -3.24
C ARG A 123 -3.26 -10.14 -2.04
N CYS A 124 -3.70 -8.92 -2.31
CA CYS A 124 -4.36 -8.09 -1.32
C CYS A 124 -5.82 -8.49 -1.18
N TRP A 125 -6.31 -8.46 0.04
CA TRP A 125 -7.73 -8.62 0.34
C TRP A 125 -8.13 -7.69 1.48
N VAL A 126 -9.39 -7.35 1.51
CA VAL A 126 -9.93 -6.37 2.48
C VAL A 126 -10.19 -7.07 3.80
N SER A 127 -9.45 -6.70 4.84
CA SER A 127 -9.65 -7.19 6.21
C SER A 127 -10.54 -6.25 7.04
N GLU A 128 -10.60 -4.98 6.69
CA GLU A 128 -11.44 -3.99 7.36
C GLU A 128 -11.95 -2.98 6.35
N TYR A 129 -13.23 -2.63 6.45
CA TYR A 129 -13.84 -1.62 5.60
C TYR A 129 -14.71 -0.69 6.43
N GLN A 130 -14.40 0.61 6.38
CA GLN A 130 -15.22 1.67 6.96
C GLN A 130 -15.91 2.44 5.84
N ALA A 131 -17.21 2.23 5.69
CA ALA A 131 -17.99 2.87 4.63
C ALA A 131 -18.25 4.36 4.92
N LEU A 132 -18.51 4.67 6.18
CA LEU A 132 -18.78 6.04 6.63
C LEU A 132 -17.98 6.32 7.90
N PRO A 133 -17.44 7.55 8.05
CA PRO A 133 -16.86 7.98 9.31
C PRO A 133 -17.97 8.26 10.34
N GLU A 134 -17.56 8.63 11.55
CA GLU A 134 -18.49 9.15 12.55
C GLU A 134 -19.20 10.39 11.98
N LEU A 135 -20.53 10.36 12.03
CA LEU A 135 -21.35 11.46 11.54
C LEU A 135 -21.75 12.37 12.70
N ASP A 136 -21.21 13.57 12.72
CA ASP A 136 -21.50 14.60 13.71
C ASP A 136 -21.95 15.88 13.00
N VAL A 137 -23.14 16.34 13.29
CA VAL A 137 -23.73 17.56 12.70
C VAL A 137 -22.90 18.80 13.02
N SER A 138 -22.26 18.83 14.18
CA SER A 138 -21.40 19.95 14.61
C SER A 138 -20.01 19.93 14.00
N ALA A 139 -19.56 18.82 13.44
CA ALA A 139 -18.28 18.70 12.78
C ALA A 139 -18.38 19.13 11.32
N ASN A 140 -17.56 20.07 10.92
CA ASN A 140 -17.43 20.51 9.52
C ASN A 140 -16.28 19.76 8.83
N ALA A 141 -16.45 18.46 8.65
CA ALA A 141 -15.43 17.57 8.13
C ALA A 141 -15.88 16.87 6.84
N VAL A 142 -14.90 16.56 5.98
CA VAL A 142 -15.14 15.76 4.78
C VAL A 142 -15.31 14.30 5.18
N MET A 143 -16.31 13.63 4.59
CA MET A 143 -16.52 12.20 4.81
C MET A 143 -15.43 11.39 4.11
N ILE A 144 -14.75 10.55 4.85
CA ILE A 144 -13.68 9.69 4.36
C ILE A 144 -14.02 8.23 4.66
N GLN A 145 -13.92 7.40 3.64
CA GLN A 145 -13.96 5.95 3.78
C GLN A 145 -12.55 5.39 3.80
N HIS A 146 -12.36 4.26 4.46
CA HIS A 146 -11.09 3.57 4.40
C HIS A 146 -11.24 2.06 4.28
N ILE A 147 -10.24 1.43 3.69
CA ILE A 147 -10.07 -0.01 3.68
C ILE A 147 -8.69 -0.37 4.22
N LYS A 148 -8.63 -1.49 4.91
CA LYS A 148 -7.38 -2.10 5.35
C LYS A 148 -7.15 -3.36 4.52
N LEU A 149 -6.00 -3.41 3.88
CA LEU A 149 -5.63 -4.51 3.00
C LEU A 149 -4.54 -5.35 3.63
N GLU A 150 -4.81 -6.64 3.77
CA GLU A 150 -3.76 -7.62 4.04
C GLU A 150 -3.14 -8.04 2.72
N ASN A 151 -1.84 -8.33 2.72
CA ASN A 151 -1.11 -8.69 1.51
C ASN A 151 -0.11 -9.83 1.79
N GLU A 152 0.35 -10.46 0.70
CA GLU A 152 1.33 -11.53 0.77
C GLU A 152 2.73 -11.09 0.32
N GLY A 153 2.95 -9.80 0.22
CA GLY A 153 4.23 -9.23 -0.12
C GLY A 153 4.13 -8.16 -1.20
N TRP A 154 5.18 -7.40 -1.34
CA TRP A 154 5.29 -6.34 -2.34
C TRP A 154 6.71 -6.26 -2.88
N GLU A 155 6.83 -5.75 -4.10
CA GLU A 155 8.09 -5.56 -4.79
C GLU A 155 8.09 -4.27 -5.59
N ARG A 156 9.28 -3.72 -5.81
CA ARG A 156 9.44 -2.56 -6.71
C ARG A 156 9.38 -3.04 -8.15
N ASP A 157 8.65 -2.32 -8.98
CA ASP A 157 8.70 -2.51 -10.43
C ASP A 157 9.97 -1.84 -10.98
N THR A 158 10.96 -2.65 -11.30
CA THR A 158 12.25 -2.18 -11.81
C THR A 158 12.20 -1.72 -13.26
N ALA A 159 11.10 -1.97 -13.97
CA ALA A 159 10.89 -1.46 -15.33
C ALA A 159 10.63 0.05 -15.36
N VAL A 160 10.20 0.63 -14.23
CA VAL A 160 10.04 2.08 -14.09
C VAL A 160 11.39 2.69 -13.74
N THR A 161 11.94 3.49 -14.65
CA THR A 161 13.21 4.17 -14.49
C THR A 161 13.02 5.65 -14.16
N GLU A 162 14.06 6.27 -13.63
CA GLU A 162 14.05 7.70 -13.38
C GLU A 162 13.87 8.47 -14.69
N PRO A 163 12.86 9.35 -14.80
CA PRO A 163 12.66 10.14 -16.00
C PRO A 163 13.77 11.19 -16.16
N THR A 164 14.14 11.47 -17.41
CA THR A 164 15.05 12.57 -17.70
C THR A 164 14.39 13.92 -17.42
N GLU A 165 15.06 14.75 -16.68
CA GLU A 165 14.63 16.12 -16.46
C GLU A 165 14.89 16.96 -17.72
N ASN A 166 13.91 17.71 -18.16
CA ASN A 166 14.02 18.69 -19.25
C ASN A 166 14.06 20.11 -18.68
#